data_84de3796527dd89a54200932c21643b4
#
_entry.id   84de3796527dd89a54200932c21643b4
#
_cell.length_a   1.000
_cell.length_b   1.000
_cell.length_c   1.000
_cell.angle_alpha   90.00
_cell.angle_beta   90.00
_cell.angle_gamma   90.00
#
_symmetry.space_group_name_H-M   'P 1'
#
loop_
_entity.id
_entity.type
_entity.pdbx_description
1 polymer ?
#
loop_
_entity_poly.entity_id
_entity_poly.type
_entity_poly.pdbx_seq_one_letter_code
_entity_poly.pdbx_strand_id
1 'polypeptide(L)'
;MSVLFSIKDDFRYDIVRKIFEGGMAVVYEAEQHGAKQFVKRVAIKVIRQSFADQQMFIDNFIGEAKLVADLIHTNIVQTYQFGELNGIYYIVMEYINGVNLEQFAQQMGDKNKKLPSELAVFIASRVCRGLAYAHNKTDKNGKLLGLVHRDVSFKNIM
;
A
#
# COMPACT_ATOMS: atom_id res chain seq x y z
N MET A 1 -1.25 15.54 17.14
CA MET A 1 -2.30 15.24 16.14
C MET A 1 -3.44 14.54 16.84
N SER A 2 -4.70 14.77 16.44
CA SER A 2 -5.83 14.04 17.00
C SER A 2 -5.84 12.60 16.45
N VAL A 3 -5.92 11.61 17.33
CA VAL A 3 -6.05 10.20 16.97
C VAL A 3 -7.53 9.93 16.68
N LEU A 4 -7.85 9.32 15.53
CA LEU A 4 -9.23 8.96 15.18
C LEU A 4 -9.68 7.72 15.95
N PHE A 5 -8.85 6.67 15.95
CA PHE A 5 -9.00 5.44 16.71
C PHE A 5 -7.65 4.71 16.78
N SER A 6 -7.56 3.65 17.58
CA SER A 6 -6.34 2.85 17.70
C SER A 6 -6.62 1.38 17.42
N ILE A 7 -5.68 0.72 16.74
CA ILE A 7 -5.60 -0.73 16.60
C ILE A 7 -4.55 -1.21 17.60
N LYS A 8 -4.92 -2.14 18.48
CA LYS A 8 -4.02 -2.74 19.47
C LYS A 8 -3.98 -4.25 19.25
N ASP A 9 -2.93 -4.68 18.61
CA ASP A 9 -2.59 -6.06 18.33
C ASP A 9 -1.15 -6.29 18.81
N ASP A 10 -0.26 -6.93 18.04
CA ASP A 10 1.17 -7.08 18.37
C ASP A 10 1.85 -5.73 18.61
N PHE A 11 1.40 -4.72 17.90
CA PHE A 11 1.78 -3.32 18.08
C PHE A 11 0.54 -2.46 18.31
N ARG A 12 0.77 -1.27 18.89
CA ARG A 12 -0.24 -0.22 18.92
C ARG A 12 -0.09 0.65 17.69
N TYR A 13 -1.18 0.83 16.95
CA TYR A 13 -1.28 1.76 15.81
C TYR A 13 -2.30 2.83 16.12
N ASP A 14 -1.87 4.07 16.20
CA ASP A 14 -2.77 5.22 16.36
C ASP A 14 -3.09 5.79 14.98
N ILE A 15 -4.35 5.68 14.58
CA ILE A 15 -4.83 6.13 13.27
C ILE A 15 -4.99 7.66 13.30
N VAL A 16 -4.26 8.34 12.41
CA VAL A 16 -4.18 9.80 12.37
C VAL A 16 -5.19 10.40 11.39
N ARG A 17 -5.23 9.87 10.16
CA ARG A 17 -6.17 10.35 9.13
C ARG A 17 -6.42 9.30 8.06
N LYS A 18 -7.56 9.45 7.38
CA LYS A 18 -7.85 8.69 6.16
C LYS A 18 -7.07 9.27 4.98
N ILE A 19 -6.34 8.41 4.25
CA ILE A 19 -5.59 8.78 3.05
C ILE A 19 -6.43 8.52 1.80
N PHE A 20 -7.04 7.33 1.72
CA PHE A 20 -7.76 6.88 0.55
C PHE A 20 -8.91 5.95 0.95
N GLU A 21 -10.00 6.00 0.19
CA GLU A 21 -11.13 5.09 0.34
C GLU A 21 -11.44 4.44 -1.00
N GLY A 22 -11.23 3.14 -1.08
CA GLY A 22 -11.55 2.31 -2.23
C GLY A 22 -12.85 1.54 -2.07
N GLY A 23 -13.15 0.70 -3.05
CA GLY A 23 -14.35 -0.16 -3.02
C GLY A 23 -14.37 -1.10 -1.81
N MET A 24 -13.31 -1.87 -1.60
CA MET A 24 -13.22 -2.93 -0.58
C MET A 24 -12.46 -2.55 0.68
N ALA A 25 -11.59 -1.54 0.62
CA ALA A 25 -10.71 -1.18 1.72
C ALA A 25 -10.53 0.34 1.84
N VAL A 26 -10.13 0.75 3.04
CA VAL A 26 -9.75 2.14 3.35
C VAL A 26 -8.29 2.15 3.78
N VAL A 27 -7.52 3.12 3.30
CA VAL A 27 -6.13 3.32 3.68
C VAL A 27 -6.03 4.52 4.62
N TYR A 28 -5.34 4.31 5.72
CA TYR A 28 -5.11 5.31 6.77
C TYR A 28 -3.62 5.59 6.93
N GLU A 29 -3.30 6.82 7.29
CA GLU A 29 -2.03 7.17 7.93
C GLU A 29 -2.12 6.81 9.40
N ALA A 30 -1.09 6.16 9.94
CA ALA A 30 -1.02 5.77 11.32
C ALA A 30 0.39 5.93 11.91
N GLU A 31 0.45 6.01 13.23
CA GLU A 31 1.67 5.96 14.02
C GLU A 31 1.77 4.60 14.70
N GLN A 32 2.75 3.80 14.32
CA GLN A 32 3.11 2.55 14.99
C GLN A 32 3.99 2.86 16.19
N HIS A 33 3.55 2.43 17.37
CA HIS A 33 4.29 2.59 18.62
C HIS A 33 5.10 1.34 18.96
N GLY A 34 6.38 1.54 19.17
CA GLY A 34 7.33 0.52 19.60
C GLY A 34 7.87 0.77 21.00
N ALA A 35 8.88 0.00 21.39
CA ALA A 35 9.54 0.13 22.70
C ALA A 35 10.24 1.49 22.85
N LYS A 36 10.38 1.96 24.10
CA LYS A 36 11.10 3.20 24.45
C LYS A 36 10.64 4.44 23.66
N GLN A 37 9.32 4.58 23.48
CA GLN A 37 8.72 5.73 22.75
C GLN A 37 9.12 5.81 21.26
N PHE A 38 9.63 4.72 20.68
CA PHE A 38 9.84 4.67 19.24
C PHE A 38 8.50 4.78 18.52
N VAL A 39 8.40 5.73 17.59
CA VAL A 39 7.21 5.93 16.76
C VAL A 39 7.63 5.90 15.30
N LYS A 40 6.94 5.07 14.51
CA LYS A 40 7.12 4.96 13.07
C LYS A 40 5.82 5.30 12.36
N ARG A 41 5.89 6.19 11.37
CA ARG A 41 4.76 6.47 10.49
C ARG A 41 4.58 5.32 9.50
N VAL A 42 3.36 4.83 9.38
CA VAL A 42 2.97 3.73 8.50
C VAL A 42 1.66 4.03 7.78
N ALA A 43 1.39 3.33 6.68
CA ALA A 43 0.07 3.27 6.08
C ALA A 43 -0.61 1.97 6.49
N ILE A 44 -1.90 2.01 6.80
CA ILE A 44 -2.68 0.82 7.16
C ILE A 44 -3.87 0.72 6.22
N LYS A 45 -3.93 -0.36 5.43
CA LYS A 45 -5.05 -0.72 4.58
C LYS A 45 -5.97 -1.64 5.37
N VAL A 46 -7.21 -1.21 5.61
CA VAL A 46 -8.20 -1.93 6.41
C VAL A 46 -9.34 -2.36 5.50
N ILE A 47 -9.78 -3.63 5.59
CA ILE A 47 -10.98 -4.07 4.89
C ILE A 47 -12.20 -3.31 5.42
N ARG A 48 -13.11 -2.91 4.53
CA ARG A 48 -14.34 -2.20 4.96
C ARG A 48 -15.27 -3.16 5.68
N GLN A 49 -15.92 -2.67 6.74
CA GLN A 49 -16.86 -3.46 7.56
C GLN A 49 -17.96 -4.13 6.71
N SER A 50 -18.42 -3.48 5.65
CA SER A 50 -19.42 -4.05 4.74
C SER A 50 -18.97 -5.29 3.96
N PHE A 51 -17.67 -5.60 3.96
CA PHE A 51 -17.07 -6.76 3.30
C PHE A 51 -16.39 -7.72 4.28
N ALA A 52 -16.34 -7.34 5.58
CA ALA A 52 -15.66 -8.14 6.61
C ALA A 52 -16.31 -9.51 6.86
N ASP A 53 -17.58 -9.67 6.50
CA ASP A 53 -18.32 -10.93 6.65
C ASP A 53 -18.43 -11.72 5.33
N GLN A 54 -17.81 -11.23 4.24
CA GLN A 54 -17.89 -11.86 2.93
C GLN A 54 -16.59 -12.60 2.61
N GLN A 55 -16.59 -13.92 2.73
CA GLN A 55 -15.41 -14.76 2.61
C GLN A 55 -14.58 -14.51 1.34
N MET A 56 -15.24 -14.31 0.20
CA MET A 56 -14.55 -14.05 -1.07
C MET A 56 -13.68 -12.77 -1.03
N PHE A 57 -14.17 -11.70 -0.38
CA PHE A 57 -13.40 -10.45 -0.25
C PHE A 57 -12.27 -10.59 0.77
N ILE A 58 -12.50 -11.34 1.85
CA ILE A 58 -11.47 -11.67 2.84
C ILE A 58 -10.34 -12.47 2.16
N ASP A 59 -10.69 -13.52 1.41
CA ASP A 59 -9.70 -14.36 0.72
C ASP A 59 -8.89 -13.58 -0.30
N ASN A 60 -9.51 -12.67 -1.04
CA ASN A 60 -8.82 -11.78 -1.96
C ASN A 60 -7.86 -10.83 -1.22
N PHE A 61 -8.29 -10.25 -0.09
CA PHE A 61 -7.48 -9.34 0.72
C PHE A 61 -6.28 -10.07 1.34
N ILE A 62 -6.49 -11.28 1.88
CA ILE A 62 -5.43 -12.14 2.40
C ILE A 62 -4.48 -12.57 1.27
N GLY A 63 -5.05 -12.93 0.11
CA GLY A 63 -4.29 -13.30 -1.08
C GLY A 63 -3.37 -12.17 -1.53
N GLU A 64 -3.87 -10.94 -1.60
CA GLU A 64 -3.06 -9.75 -1.91
C GLU A 64 -1.92 -9.59 -0.89
N ALA A 65 -2.21 -9.66 0.41
CA ALA A 65 -1.21 -9.52 1.46
C ALA A 65 -0.08 -10.57 1.33
N LYS A 66 -0.44 -11.84 1.11
CA LYS A 66 0.53 -12.94 0.93
C LYS A 66 1.41 -12.78 -0.29
N LEU A 67 0.84 -12.30 -1.40
CA LEU A 67 1.58 -12.10 -2.65
C LEU A 67 2.63 -11.01 -2.54
N VAL A 68 2.37 -9.94 -1.77
CA VAL A 68 3.27 -8.79 -1.66
C VAL A 68 4.20 -8.86 -0.44
N ALA A 69 3.97 -9.79 0.50
CA ALA A 69 4.73 -9.88 1.76
C ALA A 69 6.25 -10.00 1.55
N ASP A 70 6.66 -10.76 0.53
CA ASP A 70 8.07 -11.04 0.23
C ASP A 70 8.63 -10.15 -0.90
N LEU A 71 7.89 -9.15 -1.36
CA LEU A 71 8.37 -8.21 -2.38
C LEU A 71 9.13 -7.07 -1.72
N ILE A 72 10.47 -7.14 -1.77
CA ILE A 72 11.36 -6.11 -1.23
C ILE A 72 12.10 -5.45 -2.40
N HIS A 73 11.63 -4.27 -2.81
CA HIS A 73 12.21 -3.55 -3.94
C HIS A 73 11.93 -2.04 -3.81
N THR A 74 12.87 -1.19 -4.20
CA THR A 74 12.80 0.28 -4.04
C THR A 74 11.66 0.96 -4.80
N ASN A 75 11.04 0.27 -5.76
CA ASN A 75 9.91 0.77 -6.54
C ASN A 75 8.61 -0.01 -6.25
N ILE A 76 8.55 -0.72 -5.13
CA ILE A 76 7.35 -1.40 -4.63
C ILE A 76 7.16 -0.98 -3.18
N VAL A 77 5.96 -0.54 -2.82
CA VAL A 77 5.60 -0.21 -1.43
C VAL A 77 5.80 -1.44 -0.56
N GLN A 78 6.62 -1.30 0.48
CA GLN A 78 6.95 -2.40 1.38
C GLN A 78 5.76 -2.75 2.28
N THR A 79 5.32 -4.00 2.27
CA THR A 79 4.42 -4.54 3.28
C THR A 79 5.21 -4.98 4.51
N TYR A 80 4.77 -4.55 5.69
CA TYR A 80 5.43 -4.86 6.97
C TYR A 80 4.73 -5.98 7.72
N GLN A 81 3.41 -5.97 7.76
CA GLN A 81 2.61 -6.89 8.55
C GLN A 81 1.21 -7.06 7.95
N PHE A 82 0.66 -8.24 8.11
CA PHE A 82 -0.75 -8.53 7.95
C PHE A 82 -1.30 -8.89 9.34
N GLY A 83 -2.45 -8.33 9.71
CA GLY A 83 -3.06 -8.55 11.01
C GLY A 83 -4.57 -8.73 10.92
N GLU A 84 -5.13 -9.25 12.00
CA GLU A 84 -6.56 -9.39 12.23
C GLU A 84 -6.90 -8.95 13.64
N LEU A 85 -7.90 -8.09 13.79
CA LEU A 85 -8.42 -7.70 15.09
C LEU A 85 -9.95 -7.70 15.07
N ASN A 86 -10.57 -8.53 15.91
CA ASN A 86 -12.04 -8.66 16.01
C ASN A 86 -12.73 -8.91 14.66
N GLY A 87 -12.16 -9.78 13.82
CA GLY A 87 -12.69 -10.11 12.49
C GLY A 87 -12.41 -9.05 11.42
N ILE A 88 -11.67 -8.01 11.74
CA ILE A 88 -11.27 -6.96 10.78
C ILE A 88 -9.83 -7.20 10.37
N TYR A 89 -9.61 -7.45 9.09
CA TYR A 89 -8.29 -7.67 8.49
C TYR A 89 -7.65 -6.35 8.07
N TYR A 90 -6.34 -6.25 8.30
CA TYR A 90 -5.57 -5.06 7.92
C TYR A 90 -4.16 -5.41 7.44
N ILE A 91 -3.61 -4.56 6.58
CA ILE A 91 -2.23 -4.63 6.07
C ILE A 91 -1.49 -3.38 6.51
N VAL A 92 -0.37 -3.55 7.19
CA VAL A 92 0.55 -2.46 7.55
C VAL A 92 1.63 -2.38 6.49
N MET A 93 1.82 -1.19 5.94
CA MET A 93 2.77 -0.96 4.86
C MET A 93 3.52 0.36 5.02
N GLU A 94 4.52 0.54 4.19
CA GLU A 94 5.29 1.78 4.08
C GLU A 94 4.36 2.97 3.83
N TYR A 95 4.56 4.04 4.61
CA TYR A 95 3.92 5.32 4.36
C TYR A 95 4.74 6.14 3.38
N ILE A 96 4.17 6.46 2.24
CA ILE A 96 4.79 7.33 1.24
C ILE A 96 4.36 8.77 1.51
N ASN A 97 5.32 9.61 1.90
CA ASN A 97 5.08 11.04 2.12
C ASN A 97 5.11 11.78 0.78
N GLY A 98 4.02 11.73 0.05
CA GLY A 98 3.93 12.29 -1.30
C GLY A 98 2.50 12.31 -1.82
N VAL A 99 2.39 12.44 -3.13
CA VAL A 99 1.13 12.37 -3.88
C VAL A 99 1.23 11.27 -4.93
N ASN A 100 0.11 10.72 -5.35
CA ASN A 100 0.11 9.79 -6.47
C ASN A 100 0.24 10.52 -7.82
N LEU A 101 0.55 9.78 -8.86
CA LEU A 101 0.79 10.36 -10.19
C LEU A 101 -0.45 11.06 -10.77
N GLU A 102 -1.68 10.61 -10.42
CA GLU A 102 -2.92 11.28 -10.83
C GLU A 102 -3.00 12.68 -10.21
N GLN A 103 -2.81 12.79 -8.89
CA GLN A 103 -2.81 14.06 -8.17
C GLN A 103 -1.68 14.98 -8.65
N PHE A 104 -0.50 14.40 -8.92
CA PHE A 104 0.62 15.16 -9.45
C PHE A 104 0.31 15.72 -10.84
N ALA A 105 -0.23 14.91 -11.76
CA ALA A 105 -0.63 15.33 -13.08
C ALA A 105 -1.71 16.42 -13.05
N GLN A 106 -2.69 16.29 -12.14
CA GLN A 106 -3.72 17.31 -11.95
C GLN A 106 -3.11 18.64 -11.47
N GLN A 107 -2.23 18.63 -10.45
CA GLN A 107 -1.57 19.83 -9.96
C GLN A 107 -0.70 20.53 -11.03
N MET A 108 -0.11 19.75 -11.95
CA MET A 108 0.62 20.30 -13.10
C MET A 108 -0.34 20.99 -14.08
N GLY A 109 -1.48 20.34 -14.40
CA GLY A 109 -2.51 20.89 -15.25
C GLY A 109 -3.12 22.19 -14.72
N ASP A 110 -3.43 22.24 -13.42
CA ASP A 110 -3.96 23.43 -12.75
C ASP A 110 -3.01 24.63 -12.84
N LYS A 111 -1.70 24.38 -12.97
CA LYS A 111 -0.65 25.39 -13.16
C LYS A 111 -0.30 25.62 -14.63
N ASN A 112 -1.08 25.09 -15.57
CA ASN A 112 -0.79 25.11 -17.01
C ASN A 112 0.62 24.58 -17.36
N LYS A 113 1.12 23.61 -16.59
CA LYS A 113 2.41 22.96 -16.82
C LYS A 113 2.20 21.57 -17.38
N LYS A 114 3.07 21.18 -18.32
CA LYS A 114 3.12 19.81 -18.84
C LYS A 114 4.16 19.00 -18.07
N LEU A 115 3.93 17.71 -17.93
CA LEU A 115 4.93 16.80 -17.40
C LEU A 115 6.13 16.76 -18.36
N PRO A 116 7.36 17.07 -17.89
CA PRO A 116 8.55 16.94 -18.74
C PRO A 116 8.73 15.50 -19.22
N SER A 117 9.14 15.34 -20.48
CA SER A 117 9.31 14.01 -21.10
C SER A 117 10.29 13.15 -20.33
N GLU A 118 11.38 13.75 -19.86
CA GLU A 118 12.43 13.07 -19.06
C GLU A 118 11.86 12.53 -17.75
N LEU A 119 10.99 13.29 -17.08
CA LEU A 119 10.34 12.84 -15.85
C LEU A 119 9.34 11.72 -16.13
N ALA A 120 8.57 11.82 -17.23
CA ALA A 120 7.66 10.74 -17.63
C ALA A 120 8.41 9.43 -17.91
N VAL A 121 9.53 9.49 -18.65
CA VAL A 121 10.39 8.33 -18.91
C VAL A 121 11.01 7.79 -17.63
N PHE A 122 11.47 8.66 -16.72
CA PHE A 122 12.00 8.24 -15.42
C PHE A 122 10.95 7.47 -14.62
N ILE A 123 9.73 8.01 -14.48
CA ILE A 123 8.64 7.36 -13.74
C ILE A 123 8.31 6.01 -14.36
N ALA A 124 8.11 5.96 -15.69
CA ALA A 124 7.82 4.72 -16.42
C ALA A 124 8.92 3.67 -16.20
N SER A 125 10.19 4.07 -16.28
CA SER A 125 11.32 3.18 -16.02
C SER A 125 11.30 2.59 -14.61
N ARG A 126 10.95 3.39 -13.58
CA ARG A 126 10.86 2.92 -12.20
C ARG A 126 9.70 1.94 -12.01
N VAL A 127 8.56 2.22 -12.60
CA VAL A 127 7.40 1.30 -12.61
C VAL A 127 7.78 -0.02 -13.27
N CYS A 128 8.38 0.01 -14.45
CA CYS A 128 8.84 -1.18 -15.16
C CYS A 128 9.83 -2.02 -14.35
N ARG A 129 10.76 -1.39 -13.61
CA ARG A 129 11.70 -2.10 -12.73
C ARG A 129 10.99 -2.82 -11.59
N GLY A 130 10.01 -2.16 -10.93
CA GLY A 130 9.20 -2.80 -9.88
C GLY A 130 8.41 -3.99 -10.44
N LEU A 131 7.74 -3.82 -11.57
CA LEU A 131 7.00 -4.88 -12.23
C LEU A 131 7.89 -6.04 -12.67
N ALA A 132 9.05 -5.76 -13.28
CA ALA A 132 10.00 -6.79 -13.68
C ALA A 132 10.49 -7.61 -12.48
N TYR A 133 10.77 -6.96 -11.35
CA TYR A 133 11.12 -7.65 -10.11
C TYR A 133 10.00 -8.60 -9.65
N ALA A 134 8.75 -8.11 -9.60
CA ALA A 134 7.60 -8.93 -9.18
C ALA A 134 7.35 -10.09 -10.15
N HIS A 135 7.39 -9.85 -11.46
CA HIS A 135 7.16 -10.89 -12.49
C HIS A 135 8.21 -12.01 -12.45
N ASN A 136 9.45 -11.70 -12.07
CA ASN A 136 10.54 -12.67 -11.97
C ASN A 136 10.68 -13.30 -10.58
N LYS A 137 9.77 -13.01 -9.65
CA LYS A 137 9.80 -13.59 -8.31
C LYS A 137 9.53 -15.09 -8.36
N THR A 138 10.39 -15.85 -7.67
CA THR A 138 10.28 -17.31 -7.58
C THR A 138 9.96 -17.76 -6.17
N ASP A 139 9.42 -18.96 -6.04
CA ASP A 139 9.26 -19.67 -4.77
C ASP A 139 10.62 -20.27 -4.31
N LYS A 140 10.60 -20.99 -3.17
CA LYS A 140 11.78 -21.64 -2.59
C LYS A 140 12.41 -22.72 -3.50
N ASN A 141 11.67 -23.22 -4.47
CA ASN A 141 12.08 -24.24 -5.41
C ASN A 141 12.56 -23.65 -6.75
N GLY A 142 12.61 -22.32 -6.86
CA GLY A 142 13.00 -21.62 -8.09
C GLY A 142 11.90 -21.52 -9.15
N LYS A 143 10.66 -21.93 -8.85
CA LYS A 143 9.52 -21.82 -9.77
C LYS A 143 8.95 -20.40 -9.71
N LEU A 144 8.70 -19.81 -10.89
CA LEU A 144 8.06 -18.49 -10.99
C LEU A 144 6.70 -18.48 -10.28
N LEU A 145 6.46 -17.44 -9.46
CA LEU A 145 5.19 -17.25 -8.78
C LEU A 145 4.08 -16.74 -9.71
N GLY A 146 4.43 -16.24 -10.90
CA GLY A 146 3.45 -15.74 -11.88
C GLY A 146 2.69 -14.50 -11.39
N LEU A 147 3.34 -13.66 -10.59
CA LEU A 147 2.71 -12.46 -10.03
C LEU A 147 2.36 -11.46 -11.14
N VAL A 148 1.13 -10.97 -11.12
CA VAL A 148 0.64 -9.92 -12.02
C VAL A 148 -0.06 -8.85 -11.20
N HIS A 149 0.30 -7.59 -11.40
CA HIS A 149 -0.24 -6.46 -10.62
C HIS A 149 -1.75 -6.22 -10.85
N ARG A 150 -2.24 -6.38 -12.09
CA ARG A 150 -3.63 -6.24 -12.55
C ARG A 150 -4.26 -4.85 -12.44
N ASP A 151 -3.65 -3.91 -11.72
CA ASP A 151 -4.17 -2.55 -11.53
C ASP A 151 -3.03 -1.51 -11.56
N VAL A 152 -2.25 -1.49 -12.65
CA VAL A 152 -1.25 -0.42 -12.87
C VAL A 152 -1.99 0.82 -13.35
N SER A 153 -2.17 1.78 -12.45
CA SER A 153 -2.87 3.03 -12.72
C SER A 153 -2.13 4.21 -12.08
N PHE A 154 -2.44 5.43 -12.52
CA PHE A 154 -1.84 6.64 -11.95
C PHE A 154 -2.13 6.82 -10.45
N LYS A 155 -3.23 6.26 -9.96
CA LYS A 155 -3.59 6.27 -8.54
C LYS A 155 -2.66 5.41 -7.69
N ASN A 156 -2.08 4.37 -8.28
CA ASN A 156 -1.24 3.38 -7.62
C ASN A 156 0.26 3.62 -7.83
N ILE A 157 0.65 4.75 -8.44
CA ILE A 157 2.05 5.19 -8.62
C ILE A 157 2.27 6.41 -7.74
N MET A 158 3.23 6.33 -6.81
CA MET A 158 3.54 7.37 -5.82
C MET A 158 5.01 7.77 -5.91
#